data_09181e3cd7f83ddd9c9dcf1f45999b4c
#
_entry.id   09181e3cd7f83ddd9c9dcf1f45999b4c
#
_cell.length_a   1.000
_cell.length_b   1.000
_cell.length_c   1.000
_cell.angle_alpha   90.00
_cell.angle_beta   90.00
_cell.angle_gamma   90.00
#
_symmetry.space_group_name_H-M   'P 1'
#
loop_
_entity.id
_entity.type
_entity.pdbx_description
1 polymer ?
#
loop_
_entity_poly.entity_id
_entity_poly.type
_entity_poly.pdbx_seq_one_letter_code
_entity_poly.pdbx_strand_id
1 'polypeptide(L)'
;MQDKPSPKYHLFVITAVLIFALDLLYVFAHFNHYSVSLFVGSGYIIPLIINIGFLMFIACTYNRWWLFILPSFLSLLLGIYIVIVLFFNSLSSWQYDNIHSPQRTETLMIKHRSATLGETTFIYEFYRKSFMGLLLTKLDRSDLEIILRDTNDNKAMDLLNIQSPTWVNETEVILHTISGDKTIILK
;
A
#
# COMPACT_ATOMS: atom_id res chain seq x y z
N MET A 1 -10.81 -44.48 -23.81
CA MET A 1 -9.85 -44.39 -22.69
C MET A 1 -9.69 -42.94 -22.37
N GLN A 2 -10.20 -42.46 -21.24
CA GLN A 2 -9.91 -41.11 -20.75
C GLN A 2 -8.52 -41.15 -20.10
N ASP A 3 -7.56 -40.48 -20.75
CA ASP A 3 -6.24 -40.31 -20.16
C ASP A 3 -6.39 -39.56 -18.84
N LYS A 4 -5.99 -40.20 -17.73
CA LYS A 4 -5.95 -39.50 -16.42
C LYS A 4 -5.03 -38.32 -16.53
N PRO A 5 -5.49 -37.12 -16.15
CA PRO A 5 -4.67 -35.90 -16.19
C PRO A 5 -3.38 -36.15 -15.35
N SER A 6 -2.26 -35.71 -15.91
CA SER A 6 -0.96 -35.89 -15.26
C SER A 6 -0.92 -35.12 -13.92
N PRO A 7 -0.16 -35.56 -12.90
CA PRO A 7 -0.03 -34.86 -11.63
C PRO A 7 0.45 -33.40 -11.80
N LYS A 8 1.20 -33.10 -12.86
CA LYS A 8 1.61 -31.73 -13.22
C LYS A 8 0.43 -30.84 -13.60
N TYR A 9 -0.60 -31.40 -14.24
CA TYR A 9 -1.80 -30.66 -14.61
C TYR A 9 -2.61 -30.24 -13.36
N HIS A 10 -2.75 -31.14 -12.38
CA HIS A 10 -3.44 -30.82 -11.13
C HIS A 10 -2.71 -29.73 -10.34
N LEU A 11 -1.38 -29.82 -10.23
CA LEU A 11 -0.58 -28.78 -9.56
C LEU A 11 -0.77 -27.42 -10.25
N PHE A 12 -0.72 -27.39 -11.57
CA PHE A 12 -0.95 -26.19 -12.36
C PHE A 12 -2.33 -25.57 -12.09
N VAL A 13 -3.41 -26.35 -12.15
CA VAL A 13 -4.77 -25.87 -11.91
C VAL A 13 -4.92 -25.33 -10.49
N ILE A 14 -4.40 -26.03 -9.48
CA ILE A 14 -4.44 -25.58 -8.09
C ILE A 14 -3.70 -24.24 -7.93
N THR A 15 -2.51 -24.13 -8.50
CA THR A 15 -1.72 -22.88 -8.40
C THR A 15 -2.42 -21.72 -9.11
N ALA A 16 -3.00 -21.97 -10.29
CA ALA A 16 -3.75 -20.95 -11.03
C ALA A 16 -4.98 -20.45 -10.24
N VAL A 17 -5.73 -21.38 -9.63
CA VAL A 17 -6.89 -21.03 -8.80
C VAL A 17 -6.48 -20.23 -7.56
N LEU A 18 -5.37 -20.62 -6.91
CA LEU A 18 -4.86 -19.89 -5.74
C LEU A 18 -4.44 -18.45 -6.10
N ILE A 19 -3.70 -18.27 -7.19
CA ILE A 19 -3.28 -16.93 -7.64
C ILE A 19 -4.50 -16.08 -7.99
N PHE A 20 -5.44 -16.62 -8.75
CA PHE A 20 -6.66 -15.91 -9.10
C PHE A 20 -7.50 -15.53 -7.86
N ALA A 21 -7.58 -16.43 -6.87
CA ALA A 21 -8.26 -16.13 -5.61
C ALA A 21 -7.56 -15.01 -4.82
N LEU A 22 -6.22 -15.00 -4.79
CA LEU A 22 -5.44 -13.93 -4.17
C LEU A 22 -5.63 -12.58 -4.88
N ASP A 23 -5.65 -12.58 -6.21
CA ASP A 23 -5.91 -11.36 -6.98
C ASP A 23 -7.32 -10.81 -6.72
N LEU A 24 -8.34 -11.69 -6.68
CA LEU A 24 -9.71 -11.29 -6.34
C LEU A 24 -9.80 -10.74 -4.91
N LEU A 25 -9.15 -11.36 -3.94
CA LEU A 25 -9.13 -10.87 -2.57
C LEU A 25 -8.44 -9.50 -2.49
N TYR A 26 -7.35 -9.31 -3.23
CA TYR A 26 -6.65 -8.03 -3.26
C TYR A 26 -7.51 -6.93 -3.86
N VAL A 27 -8.18 -7.20 -5.00
CA VAL A 27 -9.10 -6.27 -5.64
C VAL A 27 -10.28 -5.94 -4.73
N PHE A 28 -10.87 -6.96 -4.10
CA PHE A 28 -11.98 -6.78 -3.15
C PHE A 28 -11.57 -5.92 -1.95
N ALA A 29 -10.39 -6.19 -1.36
CA ALA A 29 -9.86 -5.38 -0.27
C ALA A 29 -9.68 -3.92 -0.70
N HIS A 30 -9.11 -3.69 -1.88
CA HIS A 30 -8.91 -2.35 -2.42
C HIS A 30 -10.22 -1.56 -2.60
N PHE A 31 -11.25 -2.19 -3.14
CA PHE A 31 -12.57 -1.56 -3.30
C PHE A 31 -13.25 -1.22 -1.97
N ASN A 32 -12.94 -1.97 -0.91
CA ASN A 32 -13.49 -1.72 0.43
C ASN A 32 -12.57 -0.84 1.30
N HIS A 33 -11.62 -0.10 0.69
CA HIS A 33 -10.67 0.77 1.39
C HIS A 33 -9.73 0.05 2.38
N TYR A 34 -9.62 -1.28 2.26
CA TYR A 34 -8.64 -2.07 3.00
C TYR A 34 -7.33 -2.14 2.23
N SER A 35 -6.22 -2.01 2.94
CA SER A 35 -4.88 -2.24 2.41
C SER A 35 -4.14 -3.23 3.30
N VAL A 36 -3.41 -4.15 2.68
CA VAL A 36 -2.54 -5.05 3.43
C VAL A 36 -1.25 -4.31 3.74
N SER A 37 -0.83 -4.28 5.00
CA SER A 37 0.33 -3.50 5.44
C SER A 37 1.62 -3.85 4.69
N LEU A 38 1.78 -5.11 4.28
CA LEU A 38 2.91 -5.58 3.46
C LEU A 38 2.95 -4.92 2.06
N PHE A 39 1.83 -4.45 1.54
CA PHE A 39 1.72 -3.89 0.19
C PHE A 39 1.64 -2.35 0.18
N VAL A 40 1.61 -1.71 1.34
CA VAL A 40 1.43 -0.25 1.45
C VAL A 40 2.54 0.52 0.71
N GLY A 41 3.78 0.02 0.75
CA GLY A 41 4.91 0.64 0.05
C GLY A 41 5.08 0.19 -1.40
N SER A 42 4.63 -1.03 -1.74
CA SER A 42 4.84 -1.66 -3.06
C SER A 42 3.61 -1.60 -3.98
N GLY A 43 2.43 -1.26 -3.45
CA GLY A 43 1.19 -1.23 -4.22
C GLY A 43 0.93 -2.54 -4.96
N TYR A 44 0.67 -2.45 -6.27
CA TYR A 44 0.40 -3.59 -7.15
C TYR A 44 1.65 -4.33 -7.63
N ILE A 45 2.86 -3.87 -7.29
CA ILE A 45 4.11 -4.45 -7.80
C ILE A 45 4.26 -5.92 -7.36
N ILE A 46 4.00 -6.23 -6.08
CA ILE A 46 4.15 -7.60 -5.56
C ILE A 46 3.18 -8.59 -6.22
N PRO A 47 1.84 -8.33 -6.26
CA PRO A 47 0.92 -9.18 -7.02
C PRO A 47 1.34 -9.35 -8.48
N LEU A 48 1.79 -8.29 -9.13
CA LEU A 48 2.20 -8.32 -10.53
C LEU A 48 3.44 -9.20 -10.75
N ILE A 49 4.45 -9.12 -9.86
CA ILE A 49 5.64 -10.00 -9.90
C ILE A 49 5.23 -11.47 -9.74
N ILE A 50 4.31 -11.78 -8.82
CA ILE A 50 3.82 -13.15 -8.62
C ILE A 50 3.15 -13.68 -9.89
N ASN A 51 2.28 -12.87 -10.51
CA ASN A 51 1.57 -13.22 -11.75
C ASN A 51 2.53 -13.46 -12.92
N ILE A 52 3.53 -12.61 -13.10
CA ILE A 52 4.55 -12.79 -14.13
C ILE A 52 5.39 -14.04 -13.86
N GLY A 53 5.80 -14.26 -12.61
CA GLY A 53 6.52 -15.47 -12.21
C GLY A 53 5.74 -16.75 -12.52
N PHE A 54 4.43 -16.73 -12.30
CA PHE A 54 3.54 -17.85 -12.65
C PHE A 54 3.45 -18.07 -14.16
N LEU A 55 3.32 -17.01 -14.95
CA LEU A 55 3.33 -17.12 -16.41
C LEU A 55 4.66 -17.70 -16.93
N MET A 56 5.80 -17.29 -16.37
CA MET A 56 7.11 -17.85 -16.69
C MET A 56 7.19 -19.34 -16.31
N PHE A 57 6.69 -19.71 -15.15
CA PHE A 57 6.61 -21.11 -14.73
C PHE A 57 5.79 -21.95 -15.71
N ILE A 58 4.64 -21.45 -16.20
CA ILE A 58 3.84 -22.13 -17.25
C ILE A 58 4.69 -22.32 -18.52
N ALA A 59 5.33 -21.25 -19.00
CA ALA A 59 6.13 -21.31 -20.21
C ALA A 59 7.23 -22.38 -20.11
N CYS A 60 7.95 -22.45 -18.98
CA CYS A 60 8.96 -23.48 -18.72
C CYS A 60 8.39 -24.89 -18.71
N THR A 61 7.20 -25.07 -18.08
CA THR A 61 6.60 -26.40 -17.93
C THR A 61 6.15 -27.00 -19.27
N TYR A 62 5.62 -26.17 -20.16
CA TYR A 62 5.10 -26.61 -21.45
C TYR A 62 6.15 -26.63 -22.57
N ASN A 63 7.39 -26.19 -22.29
CA ASN A 63 8.53 -26.15 -23.24
C ASN A 63 8.16 -25.57 -24.60
N ARG A 64 7.33 -24.52 -24.63
CA ARG A 64 6.87 -23.86 -25.84
C ARG A 64 7.49 -22.47 -25.89
N TRP A 65 8.49 -22.28 -26.75
CA TRP A 65 9.23 -21.01 -26.87
C TRP A 65 8.34 -19.78 -27.11
N TRP A 66 7.28 -19.90 -27.86
CA TRP A 66 6.35 -18.80 -28.11
C TRP A 66 5.57 -18.36 -26.84
N LEU A 67 5.40 -19.25 -25.84
CA LEU A 67 4.82 -18.91 -24.56
C LEU A 67 5.73 -18.01 -23.71
N PHE A 68 7.00 -17.90 -24.04
CA PHE A 68 7.91 -16.95 -23.37
C PHE A 68 7.76 -15.52 -23.86
N ILE A 69 7.22 -15.30 -25.07
CA ILE A 69 7.08 -13.95 -25.64
C ILE A 69 6.22 -13.07 -24.74
N LEU A 70 5.03 -13.55 -24.34
CA LEU A 70 4.12 -12.78 -23.50
C LEU A 70 4.71 -12.47 -22.10
N PRO A 71 5.21 -13.44 -21.30
CA PRO A 71 5.83 -13.14 -20.02
C PRO A 71 7.04 -12.22 -20.14
N SER A 72 7.87 -12.39 -21.17
CA SER A 72 9.04 -11.53 -21.38
C SER A 72 8.64 -10.08 -21.68
N PHE A 73 7.64 -9.89 -22.52
CA PHE A 73 7.09 -8.56 -22.80
C PHE A 73 6.49 -7.92 -21.55
N LEU A 74 5.71 -8.67 -20.77
CA LEU A 74 5.13 -8.20 -19.51
C LEU A 74 6.22 -7.88 -18.48
N SER A 75 7.29 -8.69 -18.41
CA SER A 75 8.43 -8.42 -17.52
C SER A 75 9.17 -7.15 -17.91
N LEU A 76 9.30 -6.87 -19.20
CA LEU A 76 9.90 -5.63 -19.68
C LEU A 76 9.05 -4.41 -19.30
N LEU A 77 7.72 -4.48 -19.50
CA LEU A 77 6.80 -3.41 -19.12
C LEU A 77 6.82 -3.19 -17.60
N LEU A 78 6.86 -4.27 -16.81
CA LEU A 78 6.98 -4.17 -15.36
C LEU A 78 8.29 -3.50 -14.95
N GLY A 79 9.41 -3.88 -15.60
CA GLY A 79 10.71 -3.24 -15.33
C GLY A 79 10.67 -1.74 -15.57
N ILE A 80 10.10 -1.30 -16.69
CA ILE A 80 9.90 0.12 -17.00
C ILE A 80 9.00 0.78 -15.93
N TYR A 81 7.88 0.16 -15.56
CA TYR A 81 6.99 0.67 -14.53
C TYR A 81 7.70 0.84 -13.18
N ILE A 82 8.48 -0.17 -12.75
CA ILE A 82 9.25 -0.10 -11.50
C ILE A 82 10.25 1.07 -11.53
N VAL A 83 10.98 1.25 -12.64
CA VAL A 83 11.92 2.38 -12.77
C VAL A 83 11.20 3.72 -12.64
N ILE A 84 10.04 3.86 -13.29
CA ILE A 84 9.22 5.08 -13.20
C ILE A 84 8.77 5.32 -11.76
N VAL A 85 8.25 4.28 -11.09
CA VAL A 85 7.79 4.39 -9.69
C VAL A 85 8.94 4.75 -8.75
N LEU A 86 10.11 4.13 -8.90
CA LEU A 86 11.29 4.44 -8.10
C LEU A 86 11.78 5.88 -8.34
N PHE A 87 11.74 6.35 -9.59
CA PHE A 87 12.09 7.72 -9.93
C PHE A 87 11.14 8.71 -9.22
N PHE A 88 9.83 8.53 -9.32
CA PHE A 88 8.88 9.42 -8.65
C PHE A 88 8.96 9.33 -7.12
N ASN A 89 9.18 8.13 -6.56
CA ASN A 89 9.38 7.98 -5.11
C ASN A 89 10.67 8.64 -4.62
N SER A 90 11.71 8.76 -5.45
CA SER A 90 12.93 9.47 -5.08
C SER A 90 12.72 10.99 -4.98
N LEU A 91 11.74 11.53 -5.72
CA LEU A 91 11.38 12.96 -5.64
C LEU A 91 10.51 13.28 -4.43
N SER A 92 9.66 12.37 -4.00
CA SER A 92 8.74 12.57 -2.86
C SER A 92 8.36 11.22 -2.27
N SER A 93 9.14 10.74 -1.31
CA SER A 93 8.89 9.45 -0.66
C SER A 93 7.77 9.55 0.38
N TRP A 94 6.88 8.55 0.39
CA TRP A 94 5.93 8.39 1.46
C TRP A 94 6.63 7.92 2.74
N GLN A 95 6.31 8.56 3.84
CA GLN A 95 6.74 8.19 5.19
C GLN A 95 5.55 7.67 5.98
N TYR A 96 5.81 6.84 7.00
CA TYR A 96 4.77 6.16 7.77
C TYR A 96 5.11 6.23 9.24
N ASP A 97 4.21 6.80 10.02
CA ASP A 97 4.34 6.92 11.46
C ASP A 97 3.15 6.29 12.16
N ASN A 98 3.37 5.76 13.36
CA ASN A 98 2.33 5.09 14.12
C ASN A 98 2.16 5.77 15.48
N ILE A 99 0.91 6.06 15.83
CA ILE A 99 0.51 6.56 17.13
C ILE A 99 -0.38 5.50 17.79
N HIS A 100 -0.04 5.12 19.00
CA HIS A 100 -0.80 4.15 19.78
C HIS A 100 -1.75 4.86 20.74
N SER A 101 -2.94 4.28 20.93
CA SER A 101 -3.86 4.68 21.98
C SER A 101 -3.24 4.46 23.38
N PRO A 102 -3.74 5.11 24.44
CA PRO A 102 -3.19 5.00 25.79
C PRO A 102 -3.04 3.57 26.29
N GLN A 103 -4.01 2.71 26.01
CA GLN A 103 -3.98 1.28 26.40
C GLN A 103 -3.37 0.39 25.30
N ARG A 104 -2.91 0.98 24.18
CA ARG A 104 -2.36 0.28 23.00
C ARG A 104 -3.32 -0.72 22.34
N THR A 105 -4.62 -0.54 22.53
CA THR A 105 -5.65 -1.37 21.88
C THR A 105 -5.85 -0.98 20.43
N GLU A 106 -5.64 0.29 20.11
CA GLU A 106 -5.76 0.84 18.76
C GLU A 106 -4.46 1.47 18.30
N THR A 107 -4.24 1.47 16.98
CA THR A 107 -3.08 2.11 16.36
C THR A 107 -3.53 2.93 15.15
N LEU A 108 -3.26 4.22 15.21
CA LEU A 108 -3.38 5.13 14.08
C LEU A 108 -2.07 5.14 13.30
N MET A 109 -2.11 4.79 12.02
CA MET A 109 -0.99 4.97 11.11
C MET A 109 -1.22 6.24 10.28
N ILE A 110 -0.23 7.11 10.29
CA ILE A 110 -0.20 8.33 9.50
C ILE A 110 0.77 8.12 8.34
N LYS A 111 0.24 8.16 7.14
CA LYS A 111 1.02 8.13 5.91
C LYS A 111 1.14 9.56 5.40
N HIS A 112 2.34 10.06 5.25
CA HIS A 112 2.56 11.44 4.83
C HIS A 112 3.67 11.57 3.81
N ARG A 113 3.61 12.65 3.04
CA ARG A 113 4.68 13.09 2.13
C ARG A 113 4.69 14.61 2.02
N SER A 114 5.84 15.14 1.64
CA SER A 114 5.98 16.53 1.22
C SER A 114 6.35 16.62 -0.26
N ALA A 115 5.81 17.59 -0.94
CA ALA A 115 6.17 17.94 -2.32
C ALA A 115 6.43 19.44 -2.39
N THR A 116 7.62 19.83 -2.91
CA THR A 116 8.03 21.23 -3.02
C THR A 116 8.15 21.61 -4.49
N LEU A 117 7.26 22.50 -4.95
CA LEU A 117 7.27 23.09 -6.29
C LEU A 117 7.02 24.61 -6.15
N GLY A 118 7.94 25.31 -5.42
CA GLY A 118 7.76 26.71 -5.03
C GLY A 118 7.09 26.88 -3.67
N GLU A 119 5.94 26.30 -3.45
CA GLU A 119 5.31 26.12 -2.13
C GLU A 119 5.50 24.68 -1.69
N THR A 120 5.63 24.41 -0.38
CA THR A 120 5.70 23.04 0.14
C THR A 120 4.32 22.58 0.56
N THR A 121 3.83 21.55 -0.10
CA THR A 121 2.58 20.89 0.22
C THR A 121 2.86 19.63 1.01
N PHE A 122 2.26 19.53 2.19
CA PHE A 122 2.27 18.33 3.02
C PHE A 122 0.92 17.64 2.91
N ILE A 123 0.95 16.37 2.52
CA ILE A 123 -0.26 15.54 2.36
C ILE A 123 -0.21 14.44 3.43
N TYR A 124 -1.31 14.28 4.16
CA TYR A 124 -1.47 13.31 5.24
C TYR A 124 -2.70 12.45 4.96
N GLU A 125 -2.51 11.15 5.04
CA GLU A 125 -3.57 10.14 4.97
C GLU A 125 -3.54 9.33 6.27
N PHE A 126 -4.72 9.05 6.83
CA PHE A 126 -4.85 8.39 8.11
C PHE A 126 -5.47 7.01 7.95
N TYR A 127 -4.87 6.03 8.61
CA TYR A 127 -5.27 4.64 8.54
C TYR A 127 -5.38 4.05 9.96
N ARG A 128 -6.41 3.25 10.19
CA ARG A 128 -6.51 2.40 11.37
C ARG A 128 -5.80 1.09 11.09
N LYS A 129 -4.92 0.65 11.98
CA LYS A 129 -4.34 -0.69 11.95
C LYS A 129 -5.26 -1.66 12.68
N SER A 130 -5.61 -2.75 12.01
CA SER A 130 -6.41 -3.83 12.57
C SER A 130 -5.75 -5.19 12.30
N PHE A 131 -6.27 -6.24 12.90
CA PHE A 131 -5.80 -7.60 12.72
C PHE A 131 -4.27 -7.74 12.93
N MET A 132 -3.79 -7.43 14.14
CA MET A 132 -2.36 -7.47 14.51
C MET A 132 -1.47 -6.60 13.60
N GLY A 133 -2.01 -5.54 13.01
CA GLY A 133 -1.27 -4.64 12.12
C GLY A 133 -1.15 -5.10 10.67
N LEU A 134 -1.78 -6.21 10.29
CA LEU A 134 -1.75 -6.72 8.91
C LEU A 134 -2.71 -6.01 7.98
N LEU A 135 -3.84 -5.51 8.50
CA LEU A 135 -4.84 -4.79 7.74
C LEU A 135 -4.84 -3.32 8.12
N LEU A 136 -4.90 -2.47 7.11
CA LEU A 136 -5.04 -1.03 7.22
C LEU A 136 -6.38 -0.63 6.61
N THR A 137 -7.18 0.08 7.37
CA THR A 137 -8.43 0.67 6.91
C THR A 137 -8.22 2.17 6.75
N LYS A 138 -8.41 2.70 5.56
CA LYS A 138 -8.34 4.15 5.34
C LYS A 138 -9.51 4.81 6.07
N LEU A 139 -9.22 5.83 6.85
CA LEU A 139 -10.23 6.60 7.56
C LEU A 139 -10.79 7.66 6.62
N ASP A 140 -12.04 7.48 6.19
CA ASP A 140 -12.72 8.43 5.32
C ASP A 140 -12.84 9.81 5.97
N ARG A 141 -12.69 10.87 5.16
CA ARG A 141 -12.77 12.29 5.56
C ARG A 141 -11.68 12.77 6.51
N SER A 142 -10.63 11.99 6.74
CA SER A 142 -9.53 12.40 7.63
C SER A 142 -8.35 13.00 6.88
N ASP A 143 -8.26 12.86 5.54
CA ASP A 143 -7.14 13.40 4.77
C ASP A 143 -6.94 14.89 5.07
N LEU A 144 -5.68 15.28 5.24
CA LEU A 144 -5.29 16.64 5.55
C LEU A 144 -4.20 17.10 4.58
N GLU A 145 -4.39 18.28 4.03
CA GLU A 145 -3.40 18.96 3.21
C GLU A 145 -3.01 20.29 3.86
N ILE A 146 -1.70 20.48 4.05
CA ILE A 146 -1.14 21.72 4.61
C ILE A 146 -0.19 22.31 3.58
N ILE A 147 -0.46 23.55 3.17
CA ILE A 147 0.37 24.28 2.20
C ILE A 147 1.11 25.39 2.96
N LEU A 148 2.44 25.38 2.85
CA LEU A 148 3.31 26.41 3.45
C LEU A 148 4.09 27.13 2.35
N ARG A 149 4.06 28.47 2.41
CA ARG A 149 4.73 29.33 1.43
C ARG A 149 6.21 29.58 1.72
N ASP A 150 6.59 29.56 3.00
CA ASP A 150 7.99 29.74 3.44
C ASP A 150 8.36 28.58 4.39
N THR A 151 9.08 27.61 3.89
CA THR A 151 9.54 26.48 4.70
C THR A 151 11.05 26.50 4.88
N ASN A 152 11.51 27.14 5.93
CA ASN A 152 12.78 26.78 6.53
C ASN A 152 12.53 25.62 7.50
N ASP A 153 12.89 24.40 7.07
CA ASP A 153 13.10 23.18 7.90
C ASP A 153 11.92 22.64 8.75
N ASN A 154 10.66 22.96 8.45
CA ASN A 154 9.56 22.32 9.15
C ASN A 154 9.41 20.86 8.70
N LYS A 155 9.65 19.93 9.62
CA LYS A 155 9.39 18.51 9.39
C LYS A 155 7.89 18.26 9.35
N ALA A 156 7.43 17.41 8.44
CA ALA A 156 6.02 17.06 8.30
C ALA A 156 5.35 16.66 9.63
N MET A 157 6.08 16.00 10.52
CA MET A 157 5.61 15.56 11.83
C MET A 157 5.41 16.69 12.82
N ASP A 158 6.22 17.74 12.75
CA ASP A 158 6.13 18.90 13.64
C ASP A 158 4.87 19.72 13.33
N LEU A 159 4.42 19.74 12.06
CA LEU A 159 3.20 20.42 11.64
C LEU A 159 1.92 19.78 12.19
N LEU A 160 1.93 18.49 12.44
CA LEU A 160 0.82 17.76 13.07
C LEU A 160 0.95 17.69 14.59
N ASN A 161 2.07 18.15 15.17
CA ASN A 161 2.39 17.99 16.59
C ASN A 161 2.14 16.56 17.11
N ILE A 162 2.59 15.57 16.33
CA ILE A 162 2.36 14.15 16.59
C ILE A 162 3.02 13.69 17.90
N GLN A 163 4.02 14.44 18.40
CA GLN A 163 4.69 14.13 19.64
C GLN A 163 3.80 14.32 20.88
N SER A 164 2.72 15.08 20.76
CA SER A 164 1.77 15.33 21.85
C SER A 164 0.30 15.22 21.41
N PRO A 165 -0.14 14.04 20.91
CA PRO A 165 -1.54 13.83 20.53
C PRO A 165 -2.40 13.78 21.78
N THR A 166 -3.57 14.41 21.76
CA THR A 166 -4.54 14.32 22.85
C THR A 166 -5.57 13.23 22.55
N TRP A 167 -5.47 12.09 23.24
CA TRP A 167 -6.46 11.04 23.17
C TRP A 167 -7.67 11.37 24.04
N VAL A 168 -8.85 11.48 23.44
CA VAL A 168 -10.13 11.66 24.15
C VAL A 168 -10.58 10.32 24.73
N ASN A 169 -10.39 9.25 23.95
CA ASN A 169 -10.64 7.86 24.34
C ASN A 169 -9.78 6.93 23.44
N GLU A 170 -9.95 5.60 23.55
CA GLU A 170 -9.16 4.63 22.78
C GLU A 170 -9.34 4.73 21.25
N THR A 171 -10.46 5.28 20.80
CA THR A 171 -10.82 5.36 19.37
C THR A 171 -10.88 6.78 18.83
N GLU A 172 -10.55 7.78 19.63
CA GLU A 172 -10.64 9.18 19.23
C GLU A 172 -9.40 9.95 19.68
N VAL A 173 -8.73 10.58 18.73
CA VAL A 173 -7.52 11.37 18.95
C VAL A 173 -7.65 12.76 18.31
N ILE A 174 -7.16 13.78 19.02
CA ILE A 174 -7.07 15.15 18.55
C ILE A 174 -5.60 15.42 18.25
N LEU A 175 -5.31 15.82 17.01
CA LEU A 175 -4.01 16.31 16.56
C LEU A 175 -4.06 17.84 16.52
N HIS A 176 -3.16 18.47 17.26
CA HIS A 176 -3.05 19.93 17.33
C HIS A 176 -2.17 20.43 16.19
N THR A 177 -2.77 20.64 15.01
CA THR A 177 -2.03 21.08 13.82
C THR A 177 -1.88 22.61 13.79
N ILE A 178 -0.93 23.11 12.98
CA ILE A 178 -0.75 24.56 12.78
C ILE A 178 -1.98 25.23 12.14
N SER A 179 -2.84 24.46 11.46
CA SER A 179 -4.08 24.94 10.84
C SER A 179 -5.31 24.79 11.75
N GLY A 180 -5.13 24.33 12.98
CA GLY A 180 -6.18 24.07 13.96
C GLY A 180 -6.24 22.61 14.39
N ASP A 181 -7.14 22.30 15.31
CA ASP A 181 -7.31 20.96 15.84
C ASP A 181 -8.01 20.06 14.82
N LYS A 182 -7.44 18.88 14.60
CA LYS A 182 -8.01 17.82 13.76
C LYS A 182 -8.40 16.62 14.61
N THR A 183 -9.69 16.35 14.71
CA THR A 183 -10.19 15.15 15.38
C THR A 183 -10.23 13.98 14.41
N ILE A 184 -9.68 12.85 14.81
CA ILE A 184 -9.65 11.59 14.04
C ILE A 184 -10.34 10.50 14.86
N ILE A 185 -11.32 9.85 14.24
CA ILE A 185 -12.10 8.76 14.84
C ILE A 185 -11.71 7.45 14.16
N LEU A 186 -11.21 6.50 14.94
CA LEU A 186 -10.79 5.16 14.53
C LEU A 186 -11.98 4.20 14.54
N LYS A 187 -12.93 4.37 13.63
CA LYS A 187 -14.09 3.46 13.51
C LYS A 187 -14.12 2.79 12.15
#